data_a7edb9406d8203d2fb7b5b1319ae5214
#
_entry.id   a7edb9406d8203d2fb7b5b1319ae5214
#
_cell.length_a   1.000
_cell.length_b   1.000
_cell.length_c   1.000
_cell.angle_alpha   90.00
_cell.angle_beta   90.00
_cell.angle_gamma   90.00
#
_symmetry.space_group_name_H-M   'P 1'
#
loop_
_entity.id
_entity.type
_entity.pdbx_description
1 polymer ?
#
loop_
_entity_poly.entity_id
_entity_poly.type
_entity_poly.pdbx_seq_one_letter_code
_entity_poly.pdbx_strand_id
1 'polypeptide(L)'
;MLDKKQVEDIRKDFLYLSKEYKNPIVYLDNAATSQKPIQVIDSVSEFYKYENANPHRGAHTLSVLSTDVYESGREKIAKFINAADSSEVVFTRNTTESLNLLAYSYGFNNLKEDDEIVISIMEHHSNLVTWQEVCKKTKAKLKYLYVDKENMQLDFEEFKKTITEKTKIFSITQASNVVGTMPEVEKMIKYVKSVNKDCICIVDSAQYIPHNKVNVQKLGCDFLVFSGHKMLSIMGVGILYGKKELLNNLKPFLYGGDMIEYVFEDKSSYLDAPGRFEAGTQDVGAVKSLIAAIDYIEKIGIENIRDYEKALMDYAYDKIKQKSDIIDVYTTSETHRSPVLDFNFKEAHPHDVASIMDSYGIAIRSGHHCAQPLHRYLKTNFSCRASFAFYNTFEEVDFFIEHLEDVRRLMRIGTR
;
A
#
# COMPACT_ATOMS: atom_id res chain seq x y z
N MET A 1 19.75 7.64 9.86
CA MET A 1 18.51 8.32 10.33
C MET A 1 18.61 9.80 10.03
N LEU A 2 17.53 10.45 9.58
CA LEU A 2 17.47 11.89 9.33
C LEU A 2 17.64 12.68 10.62
N ASP A 3 18.41 13.77 10.59
CA ASP A 3 18.48 14.74 11.66
C ASP A 3 17.42 15.85 11.50
N LYS A 4 17.26 16.71 12.53
CA LYS A 4 16.26 17.78 12.55
C LYS A 4 16.41 18.73 11.36
N LYS A 5 17.65 19.14 11.03
CA LYS A 5 17.92 20.06 9.94
C LYS A 5 17.55 19.44 8.57
N GLN A 6 17.88 18.16 8.37
CA GLN A 6 17.51 17.44 7.15
C GLN A 6 15.99 17.36 6.99
N VAL A 7 15.24 17.09 8.07
CA VAL A 7 13.77 17.08 8.05
C VAL A 7 13.22 18.47 7.74
N GLU A 8 13.74 19.53 8.36
CA GLU A 8 13.34 20.92 8.07
C GLU A 8 13.60 21.29 6.60
N ASP A 9 14.70 20.83 6.01
CA ASP A 9 15.00 21.08 4.59
C ASP A 9 14.06 20.28 3.67
N ILE A 10 13.79 19.01 3.97
CA ILE A 10 12.82 18.17 3.28
C ILE A 10 11.42 18.79 3.29
N ARG A 11 10.97 19.31 4.44
CA ARG A 11 9.63 19.92 4.61
C ARG A 11 9.37 21.10 3.67
N LYS A 12 10.41 21.81 3.23
CA LYS A 12 10.28 22.90 2.26
C LYS A 12 9.77 22.43 0.89
N ASP A 13 9.99 21.19 0.54
CA ASP A 13 9.51 20.59 -0.70
C ASP A 13 7.99 20.29 -0.68
N PHE A 14 7.36 20.29 0.49
CA PHE A 14 5.93 20.00 0.67
C PHE A 14 5.13 21.29 0.84
N LEU A 15 4.66 21.86 -0.26
CA LEU A 15 4.08 23.22 -0.32
C LEU A 15 2.83 23.41 0.54
N TYR A 16 2.10 22.33 0.90
CA TYR A 16 0.97 22.46 1.81
C TYR A 16 1.39 23.00 3.19
N LEU A 17 2.64 22.77 3.61
CA LEU A 17 3.18 23.26 4.89
C LEU A 17 3.45 24.77 4.86
N SER A 18 3.67 25.35 3.69
CA SER A 18 3.92 26.80 3.52
C SER A 18 2.64 27.61 3.27
N LYS A 19 1.50 26.95 3.04
CA LYS A 19 0.22 27.60 2.81
C LYS A 19 -0.37 28.06 4.13
N GLU A 20 -0.88 29.31 4.18
CA GLU A 20 -1.66 29.82 5.31
C GLU A 20 -3.03 29.16 5.34
N TYR A 21 -3.30 28.42 6.40
CA TYR A 21 -4.60 27.87 6.74
C TYR A 21 -5.12 28.57 8.01
N LYS A 22 -6.39 28.40 8.32
CA LYS A 22 -6.98 28.94 9.57
C LYS A 22 -6.20 28.46 10.81
N ASN A 23 -5.78 27.17 10.82
CA ASN A 23 -4.86 26.59 11.77
C ASN A 23 -3.71 25.94 10.99
N PRO A 24 -2.48 25.91 11.49
CA PRO A 24 -1.40 25.09 10.92
C PRO A 24 -1.87 23.63 10.80
N ILE A 25 -1.56 22.99 9.68
CA ILE A 25 -1.97 21.59 9.46
C ILE A 25 -0.87 20.63 9.87
N VAL A 26 -1.19 19.77 10.84
CA VAL A 26 -0.42 18.57 11.19
C VAL A 26 -1.06 17.37 10.48
N TYR A 27 -0.47 16.93 9.37
CA TYR A 27 -1.02 15.87 8.54
C TYR A 27 -0.55 14.51 9.00
N LEU A 28 -1.43 13.74 9.63
CA LEU A 28 -1.19 12.40 10.17
C LEU A 28 -2.11 11.33 9.51
N ASP A 29 -2.49 11.52 8.24
CA ASP A 29 -3.28 10.52 7.47
C ASP A 29 -2.47 9.95 6.29
N ASN A 30 -1.16 9.76 6.47
CA ASN A 30 -0.23 9.31 5.43
C ASN A 30 -0.53 7.89 4.91
N ALA A 31 -1.05 7.01 5.74
CA ALA A 31 -1.46 5.66 5.34
C ALA A 31 -2.69 5.65 4.39
N ALA A 32 -3.44 6.75 4.30
CA ALA A 32 -4.47 6.93 3.28
C ALA A 32 -3.86 7.38 1.95
N THR A 33 -3.06 8.45 1.98
CA THR A 33 -2.24 8.95 0.87
C THR A 33 -1.15 9.85 1.42
N SER A 34 0.09 9.74 0.92
CA SER A 34 1.16 10.67 1.29
C SER A 34 0.96 12.03 0.64
N GLN A 35 1.54 13.08 1.19
CA GLN A 35 1.68 14.37 0.52
C GLN A 35 2.72 14.27 -0.61
N LYS A 36 2.73 15.23 -1.54
CA LYS A 36 3.57 15.21 -2.72
C LYS A 36 4.61 16.32 -2.64
N PRO A 37 5.91 16.02 -2.79
CA PRO A 37 6.94 17.05 -2.91
C PRO A 37 6.81 17.77 -4.25
N ILE A 38 7.27 19.01 -4.30
CA ILE A 38 7.15 19.86 -5.49
C ILE A 38 7.77 19.23 -6.73
N GLN A 39 8.86 18.48 -6.57
CA GLN A 39 9.55 17.80 -7.68
C GLN A 39 8.65 16.78 -8.38
N VAL A 40 7.78 16.11 -7.65
CA VAL A 40 6.79 15.16 -8.21
C VAL A 40 5.68 15.94 -8.94
N ILE A 41 5.20 17.03 -8.37
CA ILE A 41 4.15 17.87 -8.98
C ILE A 41 4.66 18.49 -10.28
N ASP A 42 5.86 19.07 -10.23
CA ASP A 42 6.48 19.72 -11.37
C ASP A 42 6.78 18.73 -12.50
N SER A 43 7.20 17.50 -12.18
CA SER A 43 7.46 16.47 -13.19
C SER A 43 6.25 16.18 -14.07
N VAL A 44 5.05 16.14 -13.47
CA VAL A 44 3.78 15.95 -14.20
C VAL A 44 3.46 17.18 -15.04
N SER A 45 3.63 18.37 -14.47
CA SER A 45 3.41 19.64 -15.17
C SER A 45 4.31 19.78 -16.38
N GLU A 46 5.60 19.47 -16.24
CA GLU A 46 6.58 19.50 -17.33
C GLU A 46 6.26 18.49 -18.42
N PHE A 47 5.84 17.27 -18.06
CA PHE A 47 5.42 16.28 -19.04
C PHE A 47 4.28 16.81 -19.92
N TYR A 48 3.20 17.32 -19.33
CA TYR A 48 2.06 17.83 -20.10
C TYR A 48 2.34 19.11 -20.88
N LYS A 49 3.30 19.93 -20.45
CA LYS A 49 3.72 21.13 -21.19
C LYS A 49 4.57 20.80 -22.44
N TYR A 50 5.43 19.77 -22.36
CA TYR A 50 6.53 19.63 -23.33
C TYR A 50 6.70 18.24 -23.95
N GLU A 51 6.20 17.18 -23.32
CA GLU A 51 6.45 15.79 -23.72
C GLU A 51 5.16 15.01 -24.08
N ASN A 52 3.98 15.62 -23.91
CA ASN A 52 2.70 14.92 -24.00
C ASN A 52 2.38 14.46 -25.42
N ALA A 53 2.27 13.14 -25.58
CA ALA A 53 1.73 12.47 -26.76
C ALA A 53 1.27 11.06 -26.40
N ASN A 54 0.54 10.39 -27.33
CA ASN A 54 0.23 8.98 -27.17
C ASN A 54 1.51 8.14 -27.34
N PRO A 55 1.87 7.28 -26.36
CA PRO A 55 3.08 6.47 -26.43
C PRO A 55 2.94 5.32 -27.46
N HIS A 56 4.06 4.65 -27.78
CA HIS A 56 4.25 3.43 -28.58
C HIS A 56 3.97 3.53 -30.08
N ARG A 57 2.86 4.10 -30.54
CA ARG A 57 2.41 3.98 -31.94
C ARG A 57 2.76 5.15 -32.86
N GLY A 58 3.18 6.28 -32.30
CA GLY A 58 3.50 7.45 -33.10
C GLY A 58 4.97 7.47 -33.56
N ALA A 59 5.22 7.84 -34.82
CA ALA A 59 6.56 7.97 -35.34
C ALA A 59 7.15 9.40 -35.18
N HIS A 60 6.42 10.33 -34.56
CA HIS A 60 6.87 11.68 -34.35
C HIS A 60 7.57 11.88 -33.00
N THR A 61 8.42 12.90 -32.89
CA THR A 61 9.28 13.17 -31.72
C THR A 61 8.55 13.09 -30.38
N LEU A 62 7.38 13.71 -30.23
CA LEU A 62 6.67 13.71 -28.95
C LEU A 62 6.18 12.31 -28.57
N SER A 63 5.76 11.47 -29.54
CA SER A 63 5.37 10.09 -29.23
C SER A 63 6.57 9.25 -28.79
N VAL A 64 7.74 9.46 -29.39
CA VAL A 64 8.98 8.80 -28.93
C VAL A 64 9.32 9.22 -27.51
N LEU A 65 9.32 10.52 -27.21
CA LEU A 65 9.58 11.04 -25.86
C LEU A 65 8.59 10.48 -24.82
N SER A 66 7.30 10.44 -25.16
CA SER A 66 6.27 9.87 -24.28
C SER A 66 6.47 8.37 -24.05
N THR A 67 6.89 7.61 -25.07
CA THR A 67 7.25 6.19 -24.96
C THR A 67 8.49 6.00 -24.07
N ASP A 68 9.51 6.83 -24.27
CA ASP A 68 10.73 6.78 -23.45
C ASP A 68 10.44 7.02 -21.97
N VAL A 69 9.57 7.97 -21.65
CA VAL A 69 9.12 8.19 -20.26
C VAL A 69 8.44 6.95 -19.69
N TYR A 70 7.53 6.35 -20.46
CA TYR A 70 6.75 5.20 -20.00
C TYR A 70 7.64 3.97 -19.75
N GLU A 71 8.50 3.61 -20.69
CA GLU A 71 9.34 2.43 -20.61
C GLU A 71 10.54 2.63 -19.64
N SER A 72 11.15 3.82 -19.60
CA SER A 72 12.16 4.12 -18.57
C SER A 72 11.58 4.08 -17.16
N GLY A 73 10.30 4.47 -17.00
CA GLY A 73 9.56 4.29 -15.74
C GLY A 73 9.44 2.84 -15.32
N ARG A 74 9.12 1.96 -16.28
CA ARG A 74 9.07 0.51 -16.05
C ARG A 74 10.42 -0.04 -15.59
N GLU A 75 11.50 0.34 -16.27
CA GLU A 75 12.87 -0.05 -15.88
C GLU A 75 13.25 0.48 -14.48
N LYS A 76 12.89 1.73 -14.19
CA LYS A 76 13.15 2.36 -12.89
C LYS A 76 12.46 1.60 -11.76
N ILE A 77 11.19 1.24 -11.95
CA ILE A 77 10.42 0.47 -10.97
C ILE A 77 11.00 -0.93 -10.80
N ALA A 78 11.35 -1.62 -11.91
CA ALA A 78 11.97 -2.94 -11.83
C ALA A 78 13.26 -2.90 -11.00
N LYS A 79 14.11 -1.90 -11.19
CA LYS A 79 15.32 -1.69 -10.37
C LYS A 79 14.98 -1.41 -8.90
N PHE A 80 13.98 -0.56 -8.65
CA PHE A 80 13.60 -0.15 -7.30
C PHE A 80 13.11 -1.34 -6.43
N ILE A 81 12.37 -2.29 -7.03
CA ILE A 81 11.90 -3.50 -6.34
C ILE A 81 12.82 -4.72 -6.53
N ASN A 82 13.95 -4.55 -7.25
CA ASN A 82 14.87 -5.62 -7.60
C ASN A 82 14.19 -6.78 -8.37
N ALA A 83 13.35 -6.46 -9.37
CA ALA A 83 12.84 -7.42 -10.34
C ALA A 83 13.95 -7.92 -11.27
N ALA A 84 13.80 -9.10 -11.84
CA ALA A 84 14.79 -9.70 -12.73
C ALA A 84 14.78 -9.03 -14.12
N ASP A 85 13.61 -8.60 -14.58
CA ASP A 85 13.42 -8.01 -15.90
C ASP A 85 12.31 -6.94 -15.82
N SER A 86 12.40 -5.86 -16.62
CA SER A 86 11.38 -4.82 -16.64
C SER A 86 10.02 -5.33 -17.14
N SER A 87 9.99 -6.37 -17.98
CA SER A 87 8.74 -7.02 -18.42
C SER A 87 7.95 -7.71 -17.30
N GLU A 88 8.52 -7.83 -16.10
CA GLU A 88 7.81 -8.31 -14.90
C GLU A 88 6.98 -7.21 -14.21
N VAL A 89 7.02 -5.98 -14.72
CA VAL A 89 6.29 -4.81 -14.18
C VAL A 89 5.13 -4.44 -15.10
N VAL A 90 3.92 -4.47 -14.58
CA VAL A 90 2.68 -4.06 -15.25
C VAL A 90 2.14 -2.81 -14.58
N PHE A 91 1.82 -1.78 -15.34
CA PHE A 91 1.15 -0.59 -14.85
C PHE A 91 -0.36 -0.84 -14.71
N THR A 92 -0.89 -0.40 -13.58
CA THR A 92 -2.32 -0.40 -13.26
C THR A 92 -2.69 0.96 -12.69
N ARG A 93 -3.97 1.18 -12.34
CA ARG A 93 -4.38 2.43 -11.70
C ARG A 93 -4.08 2.48 -10.20
N ASN A 94 -4.04 1.34 -9.52
CA ASN A 94 -3.78 1.21 -8.08
C ASN A 94 -3.71 -0.27 -7.68
N THR A 95 -3.34 -0.54 -6.42
CA THR A 95 -3.31 -1.89 -5.82
C THR A 95 -4.61 -2.66 -5.99
N THR A 96 -5.77 -1.99 -5.87
CA THR A 96 -7.08 -2.64 -6.03
C THR A 96 -7.26 -3.20 -7.43
N GLU A 97 -6.88 -2.45 -8.46
CA GLU A 97 -6.93 -2.95 -9.84
C GLU A 97 -5.94 -4.09 -10.06
N SER A 98 -4.72 -4.01 -9.53
CA SER A 98 -3.72 -5.08 -9.61
C SER A 98 -4.25 -6.40 -9.03
N LEU A 99 -4.88 -6.36 -7.86
CA LEU A 99 -5.49 -7.54 -7.23
C LEU A 99 -6.70 -8.07 -8.00
N ASN A 100 -7.53 -7.19 -8.55
CA ASN A 100 -8.64 -7.60 -9.41
C ASN A 100 -8.14 -8.22 -10.73
N LEU A 101 -7.08 -7.67 -11.34
CA LEU A 101 -6.43 -8.27 -12.50
C LEU A 101 -6.05 -9.73 -12.18
N LEU A 102 -5.39 -9.99 -11.07
CA LEU A 102 -5.04 -11.35 -10.66
C LEU A 102 -6.27 -12.23 -10.41
N ALA A 103 -7.33 -11.70 -9.80
CA ALA A 103 -8.56 -12.44 -9.59
C ALA A 103 -9.22 -12.84 -10.91
N TYR A 104 -9.33 -11.93 -11.88
CA TYR A 104 -9.95 -12.16 -13.18
C TYR A 104 -9.07 -13.02 -14.09
N SER A 105 -7.77 -12.73 -14.14
CA SER A 105 -6.84 -13.40 -15.05
C SER A 105 -6.40 -14.78 -14.55
N TYR A 106 -6.31 -14.96 -13.22
CA TYR A 106 -5.91 -16.22 -12.60
C TYR A 106 -7.04 -16.86 -11.78
N GLY A 107 -7.55 -16.18 -10.74
CA GLY A 107 -8.44 -16.76 -9.75
C GLY A 107 -9.68 -17.44 -10.33
N PHE A 108 -10.47 -16.70 -11.12
CA PHE A 108 -11.70 -17.23 -11.74
C PHE A 108 -11.46 -18.31 -12.79
N ASN A 109 -10.25 -18.43 -13.33
CA ASN A 109 -9.94 -19.36 -14.40
C ASN A 109 -9.24 -20.63 -13.94
N ASN A 110 -8.58 -20.62 -12.76
CA ASN A 110 -7.72 -21.71 -12.33
C ASN A 110 -8.17 -22.40 -11.05
N LEU A 111 -9.01 -21.73 -10.22
CA LEU A 111 -9.51 -22.32 -9.00
C LEU A 111 -10.81 -23.10 -9.24
N LYS A 112 -11.00 -24.14 -8.44
CA LYS A 112 -12.17 -25.02 -8.46
C LYS A 112 -12.66 -25.31 -7.04
N GLU A 113 -13.77 -26.02 -6.93
CA GLU A 113 -14.36 -26.45 -5.65
C GLU A 113 -13.30 -27.16 -4.78
N ASP A 114 -13.30 -26.84 -3.49
CA ASP A 114 -12.37 -27.30 -2.45
C ASP A 114 -10.92 -26.80 -2.52
N ASP A 115 -10.51 -26.06 -3.56
CA ASP A 115 -9.25 -25.31 -3.51
C ASP A 115 -9.31 -24.27 -2.39
N GLU A 116 -8.16 -23.92 -1.84
CA GLU A 116 -8.06 -23.00 -0.71
C GLU A 116 -7.33 -21.72 -1.09
N ILE A 117 -7.88 -20.59 -0.65
CA ILE A 117 -7.22 -19.29 -0.62
C ILE A 117 -6.96 -18.94 0.85
N VAL A 118 -5.73 -18.61 1.19
CA VAL A 118 -5.36 -18.20 2.56
C VAL A 118 -4.96 -16.74 2.54
N ILE A 119 -5.59 -15.96 3.41
CA ILE A 119 -5.31 -14.53 3.64
C ILE A 119 -5.23 -14.25 5.15
N SER A 120 -4.74 -13.08 5.55
CA SER A 120 -4.83 -12.66 6.96
C SER A 120 -6.13 -11.90 7.25
N ILE A 121 -6.50 -11.84 8.54
CA ILE A 121 -7.61 -10.98 9.00
C ILE A 121 -7.27 -9.48 8.87
N MET A 122 -5.98 -9.15 8.71
CA MET A 122 -5.47 -7.80 8.59
C MET A 122 -5.58 -7.22 7.17
N GLU A 123 -6.03 -8.01 6.20
CA GLU A 123 -6.03 -7.56 4.81
C GLU A 123 -6.92 -6.34 4.59
N HIS A 124 -6.40 -5.40 3.80
CA HIS A 124 -7.22 -4.34 3.22
C HIS A 124 -8.35 -4.94 2.38
N HIS A 125 -9.52 -4.29 2.31
CA HIS A 125 -10.65 -4.77 1.52
C HIS A 125 -10.28 -5.19 0.09
N SER A 126 -9.31 -4.53 -0.54
CA SER A 126 -8.82 -4.89 -1.89
C SER A 126 -8.24 -6.30 -1.95
N ASN A 127 -7.58 -6.76 -0.88
CA ASN A 127 -6.98 -8.09 -0.79
C ASN A 127 -7.88 -9.10 -0.05
N LEU A 128 -9.10 -8.74 0.24
CA LEU A 128 -10.08 -9.58 0.93
C LEU A 128 -11.33 -9.78 0.07
N VAL A 129 -12.02 -8.70 -0.30
CA VAL A 129 -13.29 -8.75 -1.06
C VAL A 129 -13.07 -9.41 -2.43
N THR A 130 -11.94 -9.14 -3.05
CA THR A 130 -11.53 -9.73 -4.32
C THR A 130 -11.51 -11.26 -4.24
N TRP A 131 -10.92 -11.82 -3.18
CA TRP A 131 -10.86 -13.27 -2.98
C TRP A 131 -12.19 -13.88 -2.50
N GLN A 132 -13.01 -13.12 -1.78
CA GLN A 132 -14.38 -13.53 -1.46
C GLN A 132 -15.20 -13.79 -2.74
N GLU A 133 -15.12 -12.88 -3.72
CA GLU A 133 -15.84 -13.05 -4.99
C GLU A 133 -15.27 -14.22 -5.83
N VAL A 134 -13.96 -14.44 -5.80
CA VAL A 134 -13.36 -15.63 -6.42
C VAL A 134 -13.91 -16.90 -5.78
N CYS A 135 -13.88 -17.01 -4.44
CA CYS A 135 -14.41 -18.18 -3.74
C CYS A 135 -15.89 -18.42 -3.99
N LYS A 136 -16.70 -17.35 -4.00
CA LYS A 136 -18.13 -17.43 -4.28
C LYS A 136 -18.42 -18.02 -5.68
N LYS A 137 -17.63 -17.63 -6.69
CA LYS A 137 -17.81 -18.09 -8.07
C LYS A 137 -17.24 -19.49 -8.31
N THR A 138 -16.08 -19.81 -7.72
CA THR A 138 -15.36 -21.08 -7.97
C THR A 138 -15.69 -22.17 -6.97
N LYS A 139 -16.38 -21.83 -5.87
CA LYS A 139 -16.63 -22.67 -4.68
C LYS A 139 -15.35 -23.07 -3.92
N ALA A 140 -14.25 -22.37 -4.16
CA ALA A 140 -13.04 -22.46 -3.35
C ALA A 140 -13.30 -21.95 -1.92
N LYS A 141 -12.45 -22.34 -0.97
CA LYS A 141 -12.59 -22.00 0.45
C LYS A 141 -11.64 -20.85 0.81
N LEU A 142 -12.18 -19.78 1.39
CA LEU A 142 -11.38 -18.69 1.95
C LEU A 142 -11.06 -18.98 3.41
N LYS A 143 -9.77 -19.05 3.75
CA LYS A 143 -9.26 -19.26 5.10
C LYS A 143 -8.56 -18.01 5.60
N TYR A 144 -8.71 -17.74 6.88
CA TYR A 144 -8.13 -16.56 7.53
C TYR A 144 -7.07 -16.95 8.55
N LEU A 145 -5.95 -16.22 8.51
CA LEU A 145 -4.95 -16.19 9.57
C LEU A 145 -5.33 -15.07 10.55
N TYR A 146 -5.52 -15.43 11.79
CA TYR A 146 -5.88 -14.46 12.83
C TYR A 146 -4.65 -13.98 13.57
N VAL A 147 -4.63 -12.70 13.93
CA VAL A 147 -3.61 -12.14 14.82
C VAL A 147 -3.90 -12.50 16.27
N ASP A 148 -2.87 -12.68 17.07
CA ASP A 148 -3.00 -12.66 18.51
C ASP A 148 -3.46 -11.25 18.96
N LYS A 149 -4.44 -11.19 19.87
CA LYS A 149 -5.07 -9.92 20.28
C LYS A 149 -4.24 -9.10 21.28
N GLU A 150 -3.24 -9.70 21.90
CA GLU A 150 -2.40 -9.01 22.88
C GLU A 150 -1.25 -8.28 22.19
N ASN A 151 -0.62 -8.91 21.19
CA ASN A 151 0.54 -8.35 20.49
C ASN A 151 0.27 -7.98 19.02
N MET A 152 -0.91 -8.33 18.48
CA MET A 152 -1.31 -8.11 17.09
C MET A 152 -0.39 -8.79 16.07
N GLN A 153 0.25 -9.92 16.43
CA GLN A 153 1.11 -10.70 15.55
C GLN A 153 0.41 -11.95 15.02
N LEU A 154 0.85 -12.43 13.85
CA LEU A 154 0.44 -13.72 13.32
C LEU A 154 1.27 -14.83 13.97
N ASP A 155 0.61 -15.84 14.55
CA ASP A 155 1.28 -17.01 15.07
C ASP A 155 1.76 -17.90 13.92
N PHE A 156 3.06 -18.19 13.89
CA PHE A 156 3.66 -18.98 12.80
C PHE A 156 3.28 -20.46 12.86
N GLU A 157 2.98 -21.02 14.03
CA GLU A 157 2.54 -22.41 14.15
C GLU A 157 1.07 -22.56 13.70
N GLU A 158 0.20 -21.61 14.03
CA GLU A 158 -1.18 -21.58 13.50
C GLU A 158 -1.18 -21.34 11.97
N PHE A 159 -0.28 -20.51 11.48
CA PHE A 159 -0.06 -20.34 10.03
C PHE A 159 0.28 -21.69 9.38
N LYS A 160 1.25 -22.44 9.92
CA LYS A 160 1.63 -23.75 9.38
C LYS A 160 0.46 -24.73 9.31
N LYS A 161 -0.41 -24.74 10.31
CA LYS A 161 -1.60 -25.61 10.34
C LYS A 161 -2.64 -25.20 9.28
N THR A 162 -2.70 -23.93 8.93
CA THR A 162 -3.68 -23.40 7.97
C THR A 162 -3.30 -23.72 6.52
N ILE A 163 -1.99 -23.76 6.20
CA ILE A 163 -1.47 -24.07 4.87
C ILE A 163 -1.52 -25.56 4.59
N THR A 164 -2.12 -25.94 3.46
CA THR A 164 -2.27 -27.34 3.03
C THR A 164 -1.88 -27.50 1.56
N GLU A 165 -1.80 -28.72 1.06
CA GLU A 165 -1.60 -29.02 -0.37
C GLU A 165 -2.73 -28.48 -1.26
N LYS A 166 -3.92 -28.20 -0.68
CA LYS A 166 -5.06 -27.58 -1.36
C LYS A 166 -4.96 -26.06 -1.45
N THR A 167 -4.03 -25.43 -0.73
CA THR A 167 -3.81 -23.99 -0.79
C THR A 167 -3.25 -23.62 -2.17
N LYS A 168 -4.06 -22.96 -2.99
CA LYS A 168 -3.70 -22.53 -4.35
C LYS A 168 -3.28 -21.08 -4.43
N ILE A 169 -3.80 -20.27 -3.52
CA ILE A 169 -3.41 -18.85 -3.38
C ILE A 169 -3.10 -18.58 -1.91
N PHE A 170 -1.95 -17.98 -1.66
CA PHE A 170 -1.60 -17.32 -0.43
C PHE A 170 -1.40 -15.84 -0.70
N SER A 171 -2.31 -14.99 -0.19
CA SER A 171 -2.26 -13.54 -0.41
C SER A 171 -2.17 -12.81 0.92
N ILE A 172 -1.11 -12.02 1.11
CA ILE A 172 -0.77 -11.44 2.40
C ILE A 172 -0.31 -9.99 2.29
N THR A 173 -0.79 -9.13 3.19
CA THR A 173 -0.23 -7.80 3.34
C THR A 173 1.18 -7.85 3.95
N GLN A 174 2.09 -7.04 3.42
CA GLN A 174 3.45 -6.92 3.96
C GLN A 174 3.52 -5.96 5.16
N ALA A 175 2.53 -5.08 5.29
CA ALA A 175 2.33 -4.22 6.45
C ALA A 175 0.85 -3.88 6.59
N SER A 176 0.29 -4.08 7.78
CA SER A 176 -1.09 -3.74 8.07
C SER A 176 -1.31 -2.24 8.10
N ASN A 177 -2.35 -1.78 7.40
CA ASN A 177 -2.78 -0.38 7.39
C ASN A 177 -3.59 0.03 8.65
N VAL A 178 -3.79 -0.88 9.60
CA VAL A 178 -4.51 -0.65 10.86
C VAL A 178 -3.59 -0.87 12.04
N VAL A 179 -3.22 -2.13 12.30
CA VAL A 179 -2.44 -2.50 13.50
C VAL A 179 -0.92 -2.34 13.34
N GLY A 180 -0.46 -1.94 12.18
CA GLY A 180 0.96 -1.69 11.91
C GLY A 180 1.85 -2.94 11.83
N THR A 181 1.32 -4.12 12.06
CA THR A 181 2.05 -5.39 12.01
C THR A 181 2.68 -5.62 10.65
N MET A 182 3.96 -6.01 10.63
CA MET A 182 4.71 -6.42 9.45
C MET A 182 5.07 -7.90 9.58
N PRO A 183 4.31 -8.82 8.93
CA PRO A 183 4.58 -10.25 8.99
C PRO A 183 5.93 -10.64 8.39
N GLU A 184 6.49 -11.77 8.81
CA GLU A 184 7.71 -12.38 8.22
C GLU A 184 7.40 -13.03 6.86
N VAL A 185 6.97 -12.22 5.87
CA VAL A 185 6.41 -12.69 4.59
C VAL A 185 7.36 -13.60 3.83
N GLU A 186 8.69 -13.31 3.81
CA GLU A 186 9.70 -14.17 3.18
C GLU A 186 9.68 -15.60 3.77
N LYS A 187 9.65 -15.69 5.09
CA LYS A 187 9.60 -16.98 5.81
C LYS A 187 8.27 -17.72 5.56
N MET A 188 7.17 -16.98 5.50
CA MET A 188 5.85 -17.53 5.22
C MET A 188 5.79 -18.09 3.79
N ILE A 189 6.24 -17.34 2.78
CA ILE A 189 6.28 -17.79 1.38
C ILE A 189 7.15 -19.05 1.24
N LYS A 190 8.33 -19.05 1.86
CA LYS A 190 9.22 -20.24 1.85
C LYS A 190 8.52 -21.46 2.39
N TYR A 191 7.76 -21.33 3.48
CA TYR A 191 6.98 -22.43 4.03
C TYR A 191 5.86 -22.87 3.08
N VAL A 192 5.05 -21.93 2.54
CA VAL A 192 3.98 -22.22 1.58
C VAL A 192 4.53 -23.04 0.40
N LYS A 193 5.65 -22.60 -0.19
CA LYS A 193 6.28 -23.29 -1.32
C LYS A 193 6.84 -24.68 -0.95
N SER A 194 7.18 -24.92 0.30
CA SER A 194 7.60 -26.24 0.79
C SER A 194 6.43 -27.22 0.92
N VAL A 195 5.21 -26.73 1.18
CA VAL A 195 4.00 -27.55 1.27
C VAL A 195 3.35 -27.74 -0.11
N ASN A 196 3.23 -26.66 -0.86
CA ASN A 196 2.72 -26.67 -2.24
C ASN A 196 3.52 -25.71 -3.12
N LYS A 197 4.45 -26.24 -3.91
CA LYS A 197 5.31 -25.45 -4.82
C LYS A 197 4.52 -24.64 -5.87
N ASP A 198 3.33 -25.11 -6.24
CA ASP A 198 2.47 -24.52 -7.26
C ASP A 198 1.49 -23.49 -6.66
N CYS A 199 1.47 -23.31 -5.34
CA CYS A 199 0.68 -22.26 -4.69
C CYS A 199 1.17 -20.88 -5.13
N ILE A 200 0.26 -20.04 -5.62
CA ILE A 200 0.56 -18.66 -6.01
C ILE A 200 0.65 -17.78 -4.75
N CYS A 201 1.80 -17.15 -4.56
CA CYS A 201 2.09 -16.25 -3.44
C CYS A 201 2.00 -14.80 -3.90
N ILE A 202 1.03 -14.05 -3.36
CA ILE A 202 0.73 -12.65 -3.70
C ILE A 202 1.01 -11.79 -2.47
N VAL A 203 1.74 -10.68 -2.66
CA VAL A 203 2.10 -9.75 -1.59
C VAL A 203 1.49 -8.37 -1.85
N ASP A 204 0.63 -7.91 -0.95
CA ASP A 204 0.17 -6.52 -0.92
C ASP A 204 1.21 -5.68 -0.15
N SER A 205 2.01 -4.92 -0.89
CA SER A 205 3.07 -4.07 -0.36
C SER A 205 2.67 -2.59 -0.25
N ALA A 206 1.38 -2.26 -0.40
CA ALA A 206 0.90 -0.89 -0.46
C ALA A 206 1.26 -0.02 0.75
N GLN A 207 1.36 -0.63 1.95
CA GLN A 207 1.77 0.05 3.19
C GLN A 207 3.22 -0.20 3.58
N TYR A 208 3.93 -1.08 2.88
CA TYR A 208 5.31 -1.43 3.20
C TYR A 208 6.33 -0.67 2.36
N ILE A 209 6.12 -0.63 1.04
CA ILE A 209 7.07 -0.07 0.06
C ILE A 209 7.34 1.44 0.25
N PRO A 210 6.41 2.28 0.77
CA PRO A 210 6.73 3.69 1.03
C PRO A 210 7.81 3.90 2.09
N HIS A 211 7.99 2.91 2.98
CA HIS A 211 8.77 3.02 4.21
C HIS A 211 9.98 2.08 4.24
N ASN A 212 10.01 1.05 3.39
CA ASN A 212 10.99 -0.02 3.44
C ASN A 212 11.45 -0.44 2.05
N LYS A 213 12.70 -0.90 1.97
CA LYS A 213 13.24 -1.49 0.76
C LYS A 213 12.56 -2.82 0.44
N VAL A 214 12.11 -2.97 -0.80
CA VAL A 214 11.54 -4.21 -1.33
C VAL A 214 12.55 -4.91 -2.23
N ASN A 215 12.64 -6.23 -2.11
CA ASN A 215 13.43 -7.08 -2.99
C ASN A 215 12.58 -8.31 -3.34
N VAL A 216 11.93 -8.28 -4.49
CA VAL A 216 10.99 -9.33 -4.91
C VAL A 216 11.66 -10.69 -5.12
N GLN A 217 12.93 -10.70 -5.58
CA GLN A 217 13.68 -11.93 -5.77
C GLN A 217 13.97 -12.61 -4.42
N LYS A 218 14.40 -11.83 -3.41
CA LYS A 218 14.64 -12.35 -2.05
C LYS A 218 13.33 -12.77 -1.38
N LEU A 219 12.28 -11.98 -1.55
CA LEU A 219 10.95 -12.25 -0.99
C LEU A 219 10.36 -13.56 -1.53
N GLY A 220 10.70 -13.91 -2.79
CA GLY A 220 10.29 -15.15 -3.43
C GLY A 220 8.80 -15.19 -3.83
N CYS A 221 8.10 -14.06 -3.78
CA CYS A 221 6.70 -13.97 -4.19
C CYS A 221 6.54 -14.20 -5.70
N ASP A 222 5.34 -14.62 -6.08
CA ASP A 222 4.99 -14.77 -7.49
C ASP A 222 4.44 -13.46 -8.05
N PHE A 223 3.71 -12.70 -7.21
CA PHE A 223 3.18 -11.37 -7.52
C PHE A 223 3.36 -10.43 -6.33
N LEU A 224 3.57 -9.14 -6.61
CA LEU A 224 3.57 -8.08 -5.63
C LEU A 224 2.82 -6.85 -6.18
N VAL A 225 2.03 -6.20 -5.32
CA VAL A 225 1.20 -5.07 -5.72
C VAL A 225 1.40 -3.87 -4.80
N PHE A 226 1.36 -2.66 -5.38
CA PHE A 226 1.37 -1.41 -4.62
C PHE A 226 0.77 -0.24 -5.41
N SER A 227 0.54 0.89 -4.72
CA SER A 227 -0.02 2.12 -5.28
C SER A 227 0.96 3.27 -5.15
N GLY A 228 1.20 4.01 -6.23
CA GLY A 228 2.11 5.15 -6.25
C GLY A 228 1.71 6.29 -5.29
N HIS A 229 0.40 6.54 -5.13
CA HIS A 229 -0.08 7.65 -4.30
C HIS A 229 0.28 7.56 -2.82
N LYS A 230 0.69 6.39 -2.32
CA LYS A 230 1.17 6.21 -0.94
C LYS A 230 2.67 6.43 -0.81
N MET A 231 3.40 6.38 -1.93
CA MET A 231 4.84 6.60 -2.00
C MET A 231 5.17 7.87 -2.81
N LEU A 232 4.55 8.99 -2.45
CA LEU A 232 4.76 10.35 -2.97
C LEU A 232 4.26 10.62 -4.39
N SER A 233 3.93 9.60 -5.22
CA SER A 233 3.42 9.80 -6.57
C SER A 233 1.99 10.33 -6.56
N ILE A 234 1.52 10.88 -7.67
CA ILE A 234 0.11 11.25 -7.83
C ILE A 234 -0.81 10.03 -7.78
N MET A 235 -2.11 10.26 -7.67
CA MET A 235 -3.12 9.21 -7.81
C MET A 235 -3.19 8.74 -9.27
N GLY A 236 -3.65 7.50 -9.50
CA GLY A 236 -3.89 6.97 -10.83
C GLY A 236 -2.83 6.01 -11.36
N VAL A 237 -1.73 5.78 -10.63
CA VAL A 237 -0.72 4.77 -10.95
C VAL A 237 -0.56 3.76 -9.83
N GLY A 238 -0.59 2.49 -10.19
CA GLY A 238 -0.27 1.34 -9.37
C GLY A 238 0.62 0.36 -10.15
N ILE A 239 1.18 -0.58 -9.42
CA ILE A 239 2.10 -1.57 -9.97
C ILE A 239 1.60 -2.96 -9.61
N LEU A 240 1.64 -3.83 -10.61
CA LEU A 240 1.64 -5.28 -10.46
C LEU A 240 3.01 -5.78 -10.92
N TYR A 241 3.82 -6.25 -9.99
CA TYR A 241 4.95 -7.11 -10.30
C TYR A 241 4.47 -8.55 -10.41
N GLY A 242 4.98 -9.29 -11.38
CA GLY A 242 4.74 -10.72 -11.50
C GLY A 242 5.89 -11.41 -12.23
N LYS A 243 6.23 -12.63 -11.84
CA LYS A 243 7.22 -13.43 -12.57
C LYS A 243 6.80 -13.56 -14.03
N LYS A 244 7.71 -13.27 -14.94
CA LYS A 244 7.47 -13.21 -16.39
C LYS A 244 6.71 -14.44 -16.92
N GLU A 245 7.12 -15.63 -16.52
CA GLU A 245 6.48 -16.89 -16.94
C GLU A 245 5.02 -16.97 -16.48
N LEU A 246 4.74 -16.52 -15.27
CA LEU A 246 3.38 -16.52 -14.75
C LEU A 246 2.51 -15.48 -15.46
N LEU A 247 3.02 -14.25 -15.64
CA LEU A 247 2.32 -13.20 -16.37
C LEU A 247 1.93 -13.64 -17.79
N ASN A 248 2.84 -14.28 -18.53
CA ASN A 248 2.58 -14.76 -19.88
C ASN A 248 1.55 -15.89 -19.94
N ASN A 249 1.32 -16.60 -18.82
CA ASN A 249 0.29 -17.62 -18.72
C ASN A 249 -1.09 -17.10 -18.28
N LEU A 250 -1.18 -15.83 -17.87
CA LEU A 250 -2.45 -15.20 -17.48
C LEU A 250 -3.25 -14.76 -18.71
N LYS A 251 -4.58 -14.83 -18.61
CA LYS A 251 -5.48 -14.23 -19.60
C LYS A 251 -5.44 -12.70 -19.48
N PRO A 252 -5.66 -11.94 -20.55
CA PRO A 252 -5.86 -10.51 -20.47
C PRO A 252 -6.96 -10.13 -19.46
N PHE A 253 -6.83 -8.97 -18.85
CA PHE A 253 -7.82 -8.42 -17.92
C PHE A 253 -8.79 -7.48 -18.63
N LEU A 254 -8.25 -6.52 -19.37
CA LEU A 254 -8.99 -5.59 -20.20
C LEU A 254 -8.70 -5.89 -21.67
N TYR A 255 -9.66 -5.63 -22.53
CA TYR A 255 -9.54 -5.86 -23.97
C TYR A 255 -9.72 -4.55 -24.72
N GLY A 256 -8.84 -4.25 -25.69
CA GLY A 256 -8.90 -3.02 -26.47
C GLY A 256 -7.67 -2.80 -27.36
N GLY A 257 -7.38 -1.55 -27.66
CA GLY A 257 -6.16 -1.16 -28.36
C GLY A 257 -4.92 -1.37 -27.49
N ASP A 258 -3.76 -1.32 -28.08
CA ASP A 258 -2.39 -1.46 -27.54
C ASP A 258 -2.01 -2.84 -27.02
N MET A 259 -2.93 -3.62 -26.48
CA MET A 259 -2.68 -4.95 -25.90
C MET A 259 -2.76 -6.12 -26.90
N ILE A 260 -3.12 -5.84 -28.17
CA ILE A 260 -3.31 -6.83 -29.23
C ILE A 260 -2.08 -6.94 -30.13
N GLU A 261 -1.83 -8.14 -30.63
CA GLU A 261 -0.83 -8.40 -31.68
C GLU A 261 -1.51 -8.40 -33.07
N TYR A 262 -2.51 -9.26 -33.28
CA TYR A 262 -3.32 -9.32 -34.49
C TYR A 262 -4.80 -9.34 -34.15
N VAL A 263 -5.61 -8.68 -34.97
CA VAL A 263 -7.08 -8.69 -34.88
C VAL A 263 -7.67 -9.06 -36.23
N PHE A 264 -8.53 -10.09 -36.22
CA PHE A 264 -9.34 -10.53 -37.35
C PHE A 264 -10.80 -10.35 -36.98
N GLU A 265 -11.72 -10.59 -37.92
CA GLU A 265 -13.15 -10.42 -37.69
C GLU A 265 -13.69 -11.36 -36.61
N ASP A 266 -13.11 -12.57 -36.47
CA ASP A 266 -13.58 -13.65 -35.62
C ASP A 266 -12.63 -13.98 -34.43
N LYS A 267 -11.41 -13.44 -34.43
CA LYS A 267 -10.39 -13.76 -33.40
C LYS A 267 -9.36 -12.68 -33.27
N SER A 268 -8.69 -12.69 -32.11
CA SER A 268 -7.54 -11.81 -31.81
C SER A 268 -6.42 -12.58 -31.12
N SER A 269 -5.18 -12.17 -31.37
CA SER A 269 -4.02 -12.54 -30.55
C SER A 269 -3.55 -11.35 -29.73
N TYR A 270 -2.88 -11.63 -28.63
CA TYR A 270 -2.49 -10.66 -27.64
C TYR A 270 -0.97 -10.62 -27.48
N LEU A 271 -0.45 -9.44 -27.14
CA LEU A 271 0.96 -9.27 -26.83
C LEU A 271 1.37 -10.13 -25.62
N ASP A 272 2.66 -10.33 -25.45
CA ASP A 272 3.22 -10.81 -24.21
C ASP A 272 3.13 -9.75 -23.10
N ALA A 273 3.31 -10.17 -21.83
CA ALA A 273 3.42 -9.25 -20.74
C ALA A 273 4.64 -8.31 -20.93
N PRO A 274 4.54 -7.04 -20.52
CA PRO A 274 3.44 -6.39 -19.81
C PRO A 274 2.31 -5.89 -20.71
N GLY A 275 2.55 -5.70 -22.01
CA GLY A 275 1.61 -5.10 -22.97
C GLY A 275 0.22 -5.73 -22.98
N ARG A 276 0.14 -7.06 -22.77
CA ARG A 276 -1.12 -7.81 -22.64
C ARG A 276 -2.10 -7.23 -21.61
N PHE A 277 -1.61 -6.54 -20.57
CA PHE A 277 -2.43 -6.05 -19.48
C PHE A 277 -2.65 -4.53 -19.51
N GLU A 278 -2.05 -3.84 -20.49
CA GLU A 278 -2.03 -2.39 -20.59
C GLU A 278 -2.87 -1.92 -21.79
N ALA A 279 -4.18 -2.21 -21.75
CA ALA A 279 -5.12 -1.85 -22.81
C ALA A 279 -5.48 -0.35 -22.80
N GLY A 280 -5.54 0.25 -23.99
CA GLY A 280 -5.91 1.66 -24.19
C GLY A 280 -4.74 2.62 -23.98
N THR A 281 -4.99 3.92 -24.16
CA THR A 281 -3.94 4.94 -23.95
C THR A 281 -3.52 4.99 -22.49
N GLN A 282 -2.22 4.86 -22.25
CA GLN A 282 -1.64 4.75 -20.91
C GLN A 282 -1.43 6.12 -20.25
N ASP A 283 -1.50 6.16 -18.93
CA ASP A 283 -1.26 7.38 -18.15
C ASP A 283 0.25 7.63 -17.93
N VAL A 284 0.89 8.16 -18.97
CA VAL A 284 2.34 8.46 -18.96
C VAL A 284 2.67 9.53 -17.91
N GLY A 285 1.77 10.50 -17.70
CA GLY A 285 1.97 11.54 -16.69
C GLY A 285 2.04 10.98 -15.27
N ALA A 286 1.21 9.99 -14.96
CA ALA A 286 1.26 9.31 -13.67
C ALA A 286 2.53 8.46 -13.51
N VAL A 287 3.01 7.82 -14.58
CA VAL A 287 4.30 7.11 -14.58
C VAL A 287 5.46 8.09 -14.36
N LYS A 288 5.46 9.25 -15.04
CA LYS A 288 6.45 10.32 -14.82
C LYS A 288 6.51 10.74 -13.35
N SER A 289 5.35 10.88 -12.71
CA SER A 289 5.29 11.23 -11.29
C SER A 289 5.89 10.13 -10.39
N LEU A 290 5.70 8.86 -10.74
CA LEU A 290 6.25 7.74 -9.97
C LEU A 290 7.77 7.65 -10.11
N ILE A 291 8.32 7.94 -11.30
CA ILE A 291 9.77 8.08 -11.50
C ILE A 291 10.33 9.17 -10.56
N ALA A 292 9.74 10.37 -10.60
CA ALA A 292 10.18 11.47 -9.74
C ALA A 292 10.05 11.16 -8.23
N ALA A 293 9.01 10.43 -7.85
CA ALA A 293 8.82 9.97 -6.46
C ALA A 293 9.91 8.98 -6.03
N ILE A 294 10.27 8.03 -6.88
CA ILE A 294 11.36 7.07 -6.61
C ILE A 294 12.71 7.81 -6.53
N ASP A 295 13.00 8.72 -7.46
CA ASP A 295 14.23 9.54 -7.44
C ASP A 295 14.34 10.34 -6.12
N TYR A 296 13.21 10.90 -5.66
CA TYR A 296 13.15 11.64 -4.40
C TYR A 296 13.42 10.74 -3.19
N ILE A 297 12.82 9.55 -3.14
CA ILE A 297 13.05 8.55 -2.08
C ILE A 297 14.51 8.08 -2.08
N GLU A 298 15.07 7.77 -3.26
CA GLU A 298 16.46 7.32 -3.39
C GLU A 298 17.45 8.40 -2.98
N LYS A 299 17.18 9.67 -3.28
CA LYS A 299 17.99 10.82 -2.87
C LYS A 299 18.08 10.97 -1.36
N ILE A 300 16.99 10.75 -0.63
CA ILE A 300 16.95 10.77 0.84
C ILE A 300 17.57 9.50 1.42
N GLY A 301 17.36 8.37 0.74
CA GLY A 301 17.71 7.01 1.18
C GLY A 301 16.59 6.35 1.98
N ILE A 302 16.08 5.24 1.47
CA ILE A 302 14.92 4.53 2.07
C ILE A 302 15.23 4.05 3.51
N GLU A 303 16.47 3.69 3.81
CA GLU A 303 16.91 3.32 5.14
C GLU A 303 16.86 4.50 6.12
N ASN A 304 17.19 5.71 5.67
CA ASN A 304 17.08 6.92 6.47
C ASN A 304 15.62 7.26 6.76
N ILE A 305 14.74 7.11 5.76
CA ILE A 305 13.28 7.27 5.90
C ILE A 305 12.76 6.28 6.95
N ARG A 306 13.02 5.00 6.77
CA ARG A 306 12.59 3.93 7.68
C ARG A 306 13.02 4.19 9.13
N ASP A 307 14.30 4.50 9.33
CA ASP A 307 14.86 4.67 10.67
C ASP A 307 14.28 5.91 11.37
N TYR A 308 14.02 6.98 10.62
CA TYR A 308 13.38 8.18 11.16
C TYR A 308 11.90 7.96 11.49
N GLU A 309 11.14 7.36 10.58
CA GLU A 309 9.71 7.04 10.80
C GLU A 309 9.52 6.04 11.94
N LYS A 310 10.45 5.08 12.08
CA LYS A 310 10.48 4.18 13.23
C LYS A 310 10.64 4.95 14.54
N ALA A 311 11.57 5.90 14.60
CA ALA A 311 11.79 6.72 15.79
C ALA A 311 10.56 7.58 16.12
N LEU A 312 9.92 8.19 15.11
CA LEU A 312 8.66 8.92 15.30
C LEU A 312 7.55 8.03 15.84
N MET A 313 7.40 6.83 15.25
CA MET A 313 6.36 5.89 15.65
C MET A 313 6.58 5.35 17.06
N ASP A 314 7.83 5.02 17.43
CA ASP A 314 8.15 4.56 18.78
C ASP A 314 7.86 5.67 19.80
N TYR A 315 8.24 6.90 19.50
CA TYR A 315 7.96 8.05 20.34
C TYR A 315 6.45 8.30 20.55
N ALA A 316 5.67 8.25 19.45
CA ALA A 316 4.22 8.42 19.52
C ALA A 316 3.55 7.27 20.30
N TYR A 317 4.02 6.04 20.09
CA TYR A 317 3.51 4.85 20.77
C TYR A 317 3.75 4.90 22.27
N ASP A 318 4.97 5.27 22.70
CA ASP A 318 5.31 5.36 24.11
C ASP A 318 4.49 6.45 24.82
N LYS A 319 4.24 7.57 24.15
CA LYS A 319 3.42 8.66 24.72
C LYS A 319 1.93 8.29 24.83
N ILE A 320 1.35 7.67 23.81
CA ILE A 320 -0.08 7.29 23.87
C ILE A 320 -0.33 6.16 24.87
N LYS A 321 0.62 5.25 25.05
CA LYS A 321 0.54 4.17 26.05
C LYS A 321 0.46 4.68 27.49
N GLN A 322 1.00 5.86 27.77
CA GLN A 322 0.88 6.51 29.09
C GLN A 322 -0.58 6.95 29.39
N LYS A 323 -1.46 6.95 28.39
CA LYS A 323 -2.88 7.30 28.50
C LYS A 323 -3.80 6.05 28.47
N SER A 324 -3.27 4.87 28.79
CA SER A 324 -3.97 3.57 28.72
C SER A 324 -5.19 3.45 29.67
N ASP A 325 -5.33 4.36 30.61
CA ASP A 325 -6.52 4.49 31.47
C ASP A 325 -7.76 4.91 30.66
N ILE A 326 -7.61 5.73 29.62
CA ILE A 326 -8.68 6.30 28.80
C ILE A 326 -8.62 5.92 27.32
N ILE A 327 -7.50 5.38 26.84
CA ILE A 327 -7.26 5.04 25.43
C ILE A 327 -6.89 3.57 25.29
N ASP A 328 -7.58 2.86 24.41
CA ASP A 328 -7.20 1.54 23.90
C ASP A 328 -6.33 1.71 22.66
N VAL A 329 -5.17 1.06 22.62
CA VAL A 329 -4.24 1.08 21.48
C VAL A 329 -4.27 -0.28 20.79
N TYR A 330 -4.59 -0.30 19.49
CA TYR A 330 -4.67 -1.51 18.65
C TYR A 330 -3.41 -1.76 17.83
N THR A 331 -2.49 -0.80 17.80
CA THR A 331 -1.19 -0.99 17.14
C THR A 331 -0.36 -2.04 17.87
N THR A 332 0.31 -2.89 17.09
CA THR A 332 1.23 -3.91 17.64
C THR A 332 2.26 -3.30 18.60
N SER A 333 2.56 -4.00 19.68
CA SER A 333 3.60 -3.64 20.65
C SER A 333 5.02 -3.90 20.12
N GLU A 334 5.14 -4.69 19.05
CA GLU A 334 6.45 -4.98 18.45
C GLU A 334 7.11 -3.71 17.89
N THR A 335 8.42 -3.58 18.05
CA THR A 335 9.17 -2.42 17.56
C THR A 335 9.39 -2.45 16.05
N HIS A 336 9.26 -3.62 15.42
CA HIS A 336 9.27 -3.78 13.98
C HIS A 336 7.83 -3.67 13.44
N ARG A 337 7.40 -2.42 13.22
CA ARG A 337 6.04 -2.07 12.78
C ARG A 337 6.07 -0.91 11.78
N SER A 338 5.01 -0.79 10.99
CA SER A 338 4.81 0.37 10.10
C SER A 338 4.44 1.62 10.93
N PRO A 339 4.63 2.84 10.38
CA PRO A 339 4.39 4.08 11.11
C PRO A 339 2.88 4.43 11.21
N VAL A 340 2.09 3.48 11.75
CA VAL A 340 0.64 3.57 11.91
C VAL A 340 0.27 3.38 13.37
N LEU A 341 -0.41 4.36 13.96
CA LEU A 341 -0.92 4.35 15.32
C LEU A 341 -2.44 4.31 15.30
N ASP A 342 -3.02 3.16 15.65
CA ASP A 342 -4.46 2.90 15.70
C ASP A 342 -4.94 2.83 17.15
N PHE A 343 -5.98 3.58 17.49
CA PHE A 343 -6.42 3.75 18.87
C PHE A 343 -7.89 4.17 18.98
N ASN A 344 -8.47 4.02 20.19
CA ASN A 344 -9.77 4.57 20.54
C ASN A 344 -9.76 5.15 21.94
N PHE A 345 -10.52 6.21 22.16
CA PHE A 345 -10.98 6.53 23.50
C PHE A 345 -12.06 5.55 23.94
N LYS A 346 -12.01 5.09 25.19
CA LYS A 346 -12.96 4.12 25.76
C LYS A 346 -14.41 4.61 25.77
N GLU A 347 -14.60 5.91 25.90
CA GLU A 347 -15.92 6.55 26.07
C GLU A 347 -16.27 7.57 24.97
N ALA A 348 -15.54 7.56 23.83
CA ALA A 348 -15.79 8.50 22.75
C ALA A 348 -15.91 7.79 21.40
N HIS A 349 -16.79 8.32 20.53
CA HIS A 349 -16.86 7.82 19.17
C HIS A 349 -15.68 8.35 18.34
N PRO A 350 -14.97 7.51 17.58
CA PRO A 350 -13.78 7.93 16.81
C PRO A 350 -14.01 9.10 15.86
N HIS A 351 -15.22 9.25 15.31
CA HIS A 351 -15.55 10.38 14.44
C HIS A 351 -15.52 11.71 15.19
N ASP A 352 -16.03 11.74 16.43
CA ASP A 352 -16.04 12.95 17.25
C ASP A 352 -14.61 13.32 17.66
N VAL A 353 -13.79 12.30 17.99
CA VAL A 353 -12.36 12.48 18.26
C VAL A 353 -11.67 13.11 17.06
N ALA A 354 -11.84 12.55 15.86
CA ALA A 354 -11.24 13.10 14.63
C ALA A 354 -11.72 14.52 14.32
N SER A 355 -13.00 14.82 14.55
CA SER A 355 -13.56 16.16 14.33
C SER A 355 -13.00 17.20 15.32
N ILE A 356 -12.80 16.82 16.58
CA ILE A 356 -12.17 17.69 17.57
C ILE A 356 -10.69 17.93 17.18
N MET A 357 -9.95 16.88 16.82
CA MET A 357 -8.55 17.01 16.39
C MET A 357 -8.42 17.93 15.16
N ASP A 358 -9.31 17.81 14.18
CA ASP A 358 -9.35 18.68 13.00
C ASP A 358 -9.58 20.15 13.36
N SER A 359 -10.36 20.45 14.41
CA SER A 359 -10.56 21.81 14.90
C SER A 359 -9.27 22.49 15.38
N TYR A 360 -8.25 21.71 15.73
CA TYR A 360 -6.89 22.16 16.06
C TYR A 360 -5.92 22.08 14.87
N GLY A 361 -6.40 21.64 13.69
CA GLY A 361 -5.57 21.44 12.50
C GLY A 361 -4.85 20.08 12.44
N ILE A 362 -5.23 19.13 13.28
CA ILE A 362 -4.61 17.80 13.31
C ILE A 362 -5.46 16.84 12.49
N ALA A 363 -4.93 16.44 11.33
CA ALA A 363 -5.61 15.55 10.38
C ALA A 363 -5.31 14.09 10.70
N ILE A 364 -6.24 13.41 11.37
CA ILE A 364 -6.23 11.96 11.59
C ILE A 364 -7.44 11.32 10.90
N ARG A 365 -7.44 10.01 10.72
CA ARG A 365 -8.57 9.30 10.15
C ARG A 365 -9.39 8.59 11.21
N SER A 366 -10.71 8.55 11.03
CA SER A 366 -11.63 7.70 11.79
C SER A 366 -12.38 6.74 10.87
N GLY A 367 -12.69 5.54 11.33
CA GLY A 367 -13.50 4.56 10.60
C GLY A 367 -12.97 3.14 10.66
N HIS A 368 -13.35 2.33 9.65
CA HIS A 368 -12.91 0.93 9.52
C HIS A 368 -11.56 0.76 8.80
N HIS A 369 -10.99 1.83 8.28
CA HIS A 369 -9.72 1.84 7.50
C HIS A 369 -9.67 0.78 6.40
N CYS A 370 -10.83 0.46 5.79
CA CYS A 370 -11.00 -0.61 4.82
C CYS A 370 -10.58 -2.01 5.32
N ALA A 371 -10.79 -2.30 6.62
CA ALA A 371 -10.47 -3.56 7.27
C ALA A 371 -11.58 -3.97 8.27
N GLN A 372 -12.85 -3.95 7.83
CA GLN A 372 -14.00 -4.27 8.68
C GLN A 372 -13.92 -5.63 9.39
N PRO A 373 -13.45 -6.73 8.75
CA PRO A 373 -13.32 -8.01 9.45
C PRO A 373 -12.34 -7.95 10.62
N LEU A 374 -11.23 -7.24 10.49
CA LEU A 374 -10.29 -7.02 11.59
C LEU A 374 -10.96 -6.27 12.76
N HIS A 375 -11.68 -5.18 12.48
CA HIS A 375 -12.40 -4.43 13.52
C HIS A 375 -13.42 -5.30 14.26
N ARG A 376 -14.21 -6.12 13.54
CA ARG A 376 -15.11 -7.08 14.18
C ARG A 376 -14.38 -8.10 15.05
N TYR A 377 -13.24 -8.61 14.57
CA TYR A 377 -12.42 -9.54 15.33
C TYR A 377 -11.87 -8.91 16.61
N LEU A 378 -11.45 -7.65 16.56
CA LEU A 378 -11.00 -6.86 17.72
C LEU A 378 -12.13 -6.37 18.61
N LYS A 379 -13.39 -6.64 18.24
CA LYS A 379 -14.61 -6.21 18.96
C LYS A 379 -14.73 -4.68 19.05
N THR A 380 -14.26 -3.96 18.06
CA THR A 380 -14.49 -2.53 17.88
C THR A 380 -15.19 -2.29 16.54
N ASN A 381 -16.06 -1.27 16.48
CA ASN A 381 -16.73 -0.93 15.23
C ASN A 381 -15.90 0.02 14.37
N PHE A 382 -15.18 0.93 15.00
CA PHE A 382 -14.40 1.98 14.35
C PHE A 382 -13.15 2.26 15.20
N SER A 383 -12.12 2.84 14.59
CA SER A 383 -10.95 3.36 15.31
C SER A 383 -10.51 4.70 14.75
N CYS A 384 -9.68 5.41 15.53
CA CYS A 384 -8.88 6.53 15.08
C CYS A 384 -7.52 6.02 14.63
N ARG A 385 -7.00 6.58 13.54
CA ARG A 385 -5.67 6.23 13.04
C ARG A 385 -4.86 7.50 12.76
N ALA A 386 -3.73 7.64 13.43
CA ALA A 386 -2.66 8.55 13.06
C ALA A 386 -1.58 7.77 12.30
N SER A 387 -1.05 8.31 11.21
CA SER A 387 0.00 7.68 10.42
C SER A 387 1.05 8.69 10.01
N PHE A 388 2.31 8.35 10.28
CA PHE A 388 3.44 9.25 10.14
C PHE A 388 4.18 9.03 8.83
N ALA A 389 4.91 10.06 8.39
CA ALA A 389 5.84 10.01 7.28
C ALA A 389 7.10 10.80 7.65
N PHE A 390 8.17 10.60 6.91
CA PHE A 390 9.49 11.19 7.18
C PHE A 390 9.53 12.73 7.17
N TYR A 391 8.49 13.40 6.70
CA TYR A 391 8.31 14.86 6.78
C TYR A 391 7.50 15.33 7.99
N ASN A 392 7.00 14.41 8.83
CA ASN A 392 6.46 14.77 10.15
C ASN A 392 7.58 14.99 11.16
N THR A 393 7.29 15.70 12.25
CA THR A 393 8.27 16.03 13.28
C THR A 393 7.88 15.50 14.65
N PHE A 394 8.83 15.42 15.57
CA PHE A 394 8.56 15.06 16.97
C PHE A 394 7.69 16.11 17.66
N GLU A 395 7.83 17.39 17.29
CA GLU A 395 6.97 18.46 17.77
C GLU A 395 5.52 18.30 17.30
N GLU A 396 5.30 17.79 16.07
CA GLU A 396 3.95 17.44 15.58
C GLU A 396 3.35 16.25 16.36
N VAL A 397 4.17 15.28 16.75
CA VAL A 397 3.73 14.19 17.64
C VAL A 397 3.35 14.74 19.02
N ASP A 398 4.16 15.62 19.60
CA ASP A 398 3.84 16.26 20.88
C ASP A 398 2.53 17.02 20.81
N PHE A 399 2.36 17.84 19.78
CA PHE A 399 1.13 18.59 19.53
C PHE A 399 -0.10 17.68 19.40
N PHE A 400 0.03 16.55 18.68
CA PHE A 400 -1.03 15.55 18.58
C PHE A 400 -1.39 14.95 19.95
N ILE A 401 -0.39 14.53 20.73
CA ILE A 401 -0.59 13.89 22.04
C ILE A 401 -1.18 14.86 23.08
N GLU A 402 -0.76 16.14 23.06
CA GLU A 402 -1.32 17.18 23.94
C GLU A 402 -2.81 17.40 23.67
N HIS A 403 -3.22 17.47 22.41
CA HIS A 403 -4.62 17.70 22.05
C HIS A 403 -5.55 16.49 22.26
N LEU A 404 -5.01 15.29 22.51
CA LEU A 404 -5.80 14.18 23.04
C LEU A 404 -6.35 14.48 24.44
N GLU A 405 -5.68 15.31 25.25
CA GLU A 405 -6.22 15.79 26.53
C GLU A 405 -7.38 16.80 26.34
N ASP A 406 -7.34 17.59 25.28
CA ASP A 406 -8.46 18.47 24.92
C ASP A 406 -9.70 17.67 24.53
N VAL A 407 -9.51 16.58 23.75
CA VAL A 407 -10.61 15.62 23.46
C VAL A 407 -11.19 15.07 24.76
N ARG A 408 -10.32 14.58 25.68
CA ARG A 408 -10.72 14.09 26.99
C ARG A 408 -11.57 15.11 27.76
N ARG A 409 -11.10 16.35 27.84
CA ARG A 409 -11.75 17.44 28.57
C ARG A 409 -13.09 17.83 27.94
N LEU A 410 -13.15 18.02 26.59
CA LEU A 410 -14.35 18.44 25.88
C LEU A 410 -15.44 17.37 25.94
N MET A 411 -15.06 16.11 25.86
CA MET A 411 -15.98 14.97 25.92
C MET A 411 -16.25 14.46 27.34
N ARG A 412 -15.61 15.04 28.37
CA ARG A 412 -15.74 14.66 29.80
C ARG A 412 -15.42 13.20 30.08
N ILE A 413 -14.42 12.64 29.39
CA ILE A 413 -14.02 11.25 29.54
C ILE A 413 -13.27 11.05 30.86
N GLY A 414 -13.62 9.97 31.62
CA GLY A 414 -12.98 9.62 32.88
C GLY A 414 -13.28 10.61 34.03
N THR A 415 -14.37 11.35 33.97
CA THR A 415 -14.82 12.28 35.04
C THR A 415 -15.93 11.71 35.90
N ARG A 416 -16.29 10.43 35.73
CA ARG A 416 -17.31 9.71 36.52
C ARG A 416 -16.70 8.88 37.61
#